data_f411bd88e66bbaa35f0bdc366992a111
#
_entry.id   f411bd88e66bbaa35f0bdc366992a111
#
_cell.length_a   1.000
_cell.length_b   1.000
_cell.length_c   1.000
_cell.angle_alpha   90.00
_cell.angle_beta   90.00
_cell.angle_gamma   90.00
#
_symmetry.space_group_name_H-M   'P 1'
#
loop_
_entity.id
_entity.type
_entity.pdbx_description
1 polymer ?
#
loop_
_entity_poly.entity_id
_entity_poly.type
_entity_poly.pdbx_seq_one_letter_code
_entity_poly.pdbx_strand_id
1 'polypeptide(L)'
;KESVFVPYIFSREEVLAFAAAYDPQPMHVDEAAAAAGPWGGLIASGWHTVALLMRLYVDNFLSPVSALVSPGVDELRWRLPVRPGDALTAQVTILEAKRSRSQPMQGVLRVRVEGFNQGGDLVATFIGATFTKCRAPA
;
A
#
# COMPACT_ATOMS: atom_id res chain seq x y z
N LYS A 1 -4.62 1.33 -17.35
CA LYS A 1 -5.01 -0.04 -17.00
C LYS A 1 -5.07 -0.20 -15.50
N GLU A 2 -6.15 -0.76 -15.00
CA GLU A 2 -6.38 -0.94 -13.57
C GLU A 2 -6.37 -2.43 -13.22
N SER A 3 -5.89 -2.74 -12.02
CA SER A 3 -5.94 -4.09 -11.46
C SER A 3 -6.57 -4.03 -10.08
N VAL A 4 -7.46 -4.99 -9.77
CA VAL A 4 -8.12 -5.11 -8.47
C VAL A 4 -7.70 -6.43 -7.85
N PHE A 5 -7.27 -6.39 -6.60
CA PHE A 5 -6.73 -7.55 -5.90
C PHE A 5 -7.70 -8.08 -4.86
N VAL A 6 -7.57 -9.37 -4.54
CA VAL A 6 -8.39 -10.03 -3.53
C VAL A 6 -8.28 -9.29 -2.19
N PRO A 7 -9.39 -9.09 -1.46
CA PRO A 7 -9.37 -8.38 -0.19
C PRO A 7 -8.48 -9.06 0.84
N TYR A 8 -7.78 -8.25 1.63
CA TYR A 8 -7.03 -8.69 2.79
C TYR A 8 -7.70 -8.20 4.07
N ILE A 9 -7.96 -9.11 4.99
CA ILE A 9 -8.62 -8.78 6.25
C ILE A 9 -7.57 -8.50 7.33
N PHE A 10 -7.65 -7.31 7.95
CA PHE A 10 -6.78 -6.93 9.06
C PHE A 10 -7.24 -7.63 10.34
N SER A 11 -6.39 -8.45 10.93
CA SER A 11 -6.68 -9.01 12.24
C SER A 11 -6.29 -8.01 13.34
N ARG A 12 -6.98 -8.11 14.49
CA ARG A 12 -6.64 -7.32 15.67
C ARG A 12 -5.19 -7.58 16.09
N GLU A 13 -4.78 -8.82 16.06
CA GLU A 13 -3.44 -9.26 16.49
C GLU A 13 -2.36 -8.63 15.63
N GLU A 14 -2.53 -8.60 14.31
CA GLU A 14 -1.52 -7.98 13.44
C GLU A 14 -1.50 -6.45 13.56
N VAL A 15 -2.66 -5.82 13.79
CA VAL A 15 -2.72 -4.37 14.03
C VAL A 15 -1.88 -4.00 15.25
N LEU A 16 -2.06 -4.74 16.35
CA LEU A 16 -1.31 -4.54 17.58
C LEU A 16 0.17 -4.85 17.42
N ALA A 17 0.51 -5.95 16.77
CA ALA A 17 1.90 -6.39 16.58
C ALA A 17 2.70 -5.41 15.73
N PHE A 18 2.14 -4.96 14.61
CA PHE A 18 2.81 -3.99 13.76
C PHE A 18 3.06 -2.68 14.50
N ALA A 19 2.03 -2.17 15.16
CA ALA A 19 2.13 -0.90 15.86
C ALA A 19 3.10 -0.97 17.03
N ALA A 20 3.10 -2.06 17.78
CA ALA A 20 4.05 -2.26 18.88
C ALA A 20 5.50 -2.22 18.39
N ALA A 21 5.75 -2.71 17.19
CA ALA A 21 7.09 -2.75 16.61
C ALA A 21 7.52 -1.41 15.99
N TYR A 22 6.59 -0.66 15.37
CA TYR A 22 6.96 0.46 14.51
C TYR A 22 6.23 1.78 14.78
N ASP A 23 5.08 1.75 15.48
CA ASP A 23 4.27 2.95 15.69
C ASP A 23 3.42 2.81 16.97
N PRO A 24 4.07 2.77 18.14
CA PRO A 24 3.40 2.44 19.40
C PRO A 24 2.61 3.60 19.99
N GLN A 25 1.81 4.27 19.20
CA GLN A 25 0.90 5.29 19.70
C GLN A 25 -0.35 4.65 20.34
N PRO A 26 -0.94 5.27 21.37
CA PRO A 26 -2.06 4.66 22.11
C PRO A 26 -3.22 4.18 21.24
N MET A 27 -3.60 4.94 20.21
CA MET A 27 -4.70 4.56 19.31
C MET A 27 -4.44 3.30 18.49
N HIS A 28 -3.19 2.87 18.44
CA HIS A 28 -2.80 1.66 17.68
C HIS A 28 -2.47 0.47 18.58
N VAL A 29 -2.15 0.70 19.85
CA VAL A 29 -1.67 -0.36 20.76
C VAL A 29 -2.48 -0.53 22.02
N ASP A 30 -3.32 0.43 22.40
CA ASP A 30 -4.09 0.43 23.65
C ASP A 30 -5.57 0.55 23.34
N GLU A 31 -6.28 -0.56 23.42
CA GLU A 31 -7.71 -0.59 23.08
C GLU A 31 -8.56 0.32 23.96
N ALA A 32 -8.25 0.40 25.25
CA ALA A 32 -9.00 1.25 26.16
C ALA A 32 -8.78 2.74 25.85
N ALA A 33 -7.53 3.12 25.61
CA ALA A 33 -7.20 4.50 25.24
C ALA A 33 -7.80 4.85 23.87
N ALA A 34 -7.75 3.93 22.91
CA ALA A 34 -8.33 4.13 21.58
C ALA A 34 -9.85 4.31 21.65
N ALA A 35 -10.53 3.51 22.47
CA ALA A 35 -11.98 3.60 22.65
C ALA A 35 -12.40 4.94 23.29
N ALA A 36 -11.59 5.47 24.20
CA ALA A 36 -11.84 6.75 24.85
C ALA A 36 -11.45 7.96 23.99
N GLY A 37 -10.67 7.74 22.93
CA GLY A 37 -10.17 8.79 22.05
C GLY A 37 -11.12 9.13 20.90
N PRO A 38 -10.69 10.06 20.02
CA PRO A 38 -11.55 10.58 18.96
C PRO A 38 -11.94 9.53 17.89
N TRP A 39 -11.20 8.42 17.80
CA TRP A 39 -11.47 7.38 16.82
C TRP A 39 -12.47 6.33 17.30
N GLY A 40 -12.81 6.32 18.61
CA GLY A 40 -13.81 5.42 19.17
C GLY A 40 -13.45 3.94 19.14
N GLY A 41 -12.18 3.62 19.04
CA GLY A 41 -11.69 2.24 18.98
C GLY A 41 -10.32 2.16 18.34
N LEU A 42 -9.75 0.95 18.38
CA LEU A 42 -8.44 0.69 17.82
C LEU A 42 -8.41 0.93 16.31
N ILE A 43 -7.37 1.59 15.83
CA ILE A 43 -7.11 1.77 14.40
C ILE A 43 -5.69 1.32 14.07
N ALA A 44 -5.51 0.80 12.87
CA ALA A 44 -4.19 0.39 12.39
C ALA A 44 -3.31 1.61 12.14
N SER A 45 -2.01 1.44 12.37
CA SER A 45 -1.03 2.44 11.92
C SER A 45 -1.17 2.67 10.42
N GLY A 46 -1.10 3.92 9.98
CA GLY A 46 -1.09 4.23 8.55
C GLY A 46 0.04 3.51 7.82
N TRP A 47 1.19 3.35 8.45
CA TRP A 47 2.31 2.61 7.87
C TRP A 47 2.00 1.13 7.67
N HIS A 48 1.20 0.55 8.54
CA HIS A 48 0.72 -0.83 8.38
C HIS A 48 -0.18 -0.93 7.14
N THR A 49 -1.10 0.01 6.99
CA THR A 49 -1.99 0.06 5.82
C THR A 49 -1.19 0.15 4.52
N VAL A 50 -0.20 1.03 4.48
CA VAL A 50 0.66 1.19 3.29
C VAL A 50 1.52 -0.04 3.04
N ALA A 51 2.07 -0.64 4.10
CA ALA A 51 2.84 -1.87 3.97
C ALA A 51 2.00 -3.00 3.39
N LEU A 52 0.72 -3.08 3.79
CA LEU A 52 -0.18 -4.09 3.26
C LEU A 52 -0.55 -3.81 1.79
N LEU A 53 -0.77 -2.56 1.43
CA LEU A 53 -0.97 -2.20 0.02
C LEU A 53 0.25 -2.61 -0.81
N MET A 54 1.45 -2.41 -0.28
CA MET A 54 2.68 -2.86 -0.93
C MET A 54 2.69 -4.39 -1.09
N ARG A 55 2.27 -5.14 -0.06
CA ARG A 55 2.19 -6.59 -0.13
C ARG A 55 1.24 -7.06 -1.24
N LEU A 56 0.06 -6.44 -1.33
CA LEU A 56 -0.91 -6.75 -2.37
C LEU A 56 -0.35 -6.41 -3.75
N TYR A 57 0.33 -5.29 -3.87
CA TYR A 57 0.96 -4.85 -5.10
C TYR A 57 2.06 -5.82 -5.56
N VAL A 58 2.93 -6.22 -4.65
CA VAL A 58 4.02 -7.17 -4.94
C VAL A 58 3.47 -8.55 -5.32
N ASP A 59 2.48 -9.04 -4.57
CA ASP A 59 1.95 -10.39 -4.80
C ASP A 59 1.14 -10.51 -6.09
N ASN A 60 0.55 -9.42 -6.56
CA ASN A 60 -0.46 -9.48 -7.63
C ASN A 60 -0.10 -8.69 -8.89
N PHE A 61 0.77 -7.71 -8.79
CA PHE A 61 1.06 -6.82 -9.92
C PHE A 61 2.53 -6.82 -10.31
N LEU A 62 3.45 -6.61 -9.37
CA LEU A 62 4.87 -6.53 -9.69
C LEU A 62 5.42 -7.86 -10.18
N SER A 63 6.18 -7.81 -11.25
CA SER A 63 6.88 -8.99 -11.75
C SER A 63 8.19 -9.18 -10.97
N PRO A 64 8.38 -10.31 -10.29
CA PRO A 64 9.65 -10.59 -9.62
C PRO A 64 10.82 -10.76 -10.60
N VAL A 65 10.51 -11.03 -11.89
CA VAL A 65 11.52 -11.20 -12.93
C VAL A 65 12.03 -9.87 -13.47
N SER A 66 11.12 -8.89 -13.62
CA SER A 66 11.46 -7.62 -14.27
C SER A 66 11.60 -6.45 -13.30
N ALA A 67 11.02 -6.53 -12.10
CA ALA A 67 11.13 -5.46 -11.14
C ALA A 67 12.54 -5.34 -10.59
N LEU A 68 13.05 -4.11 -10.52
CA LEU A 68 14.34 -3.78 -9.93
C LEU A 68 14.10 -3.10 -8.59
N VAL A 69 14.50 -1.84 -8.46
CA VAL A 69 14.32 -1.10 -7.21
C VAL A 69 13.38 0.07 -7.41
N SER A 70 12.80 0.55 -6.32
CA SER A 70 12.00 1.75 -6.30
C SER A 70 12.78 2.88 -5.64
N PRO A 71 12.81 4.09 -6.23
CA PRO A 71 13.46 5.24 -5.58
C PRO A 71 12.62 5.84 -4.46
N GLY A 72 11.34 5.48 -4.36
CA GLY A 72 10.46 6.01 -3.32
C GLY A 72 9.00 6.07 -3.76
N VAL A 73 8.21 6.72 -2.94
CA VAL A 73 6.79 6.97 -3.22
C VAL A 73 6.48 8.46 -3.10
N ASP A 74 5.52 8.90 -3.90
CA ASP A 74 5.04 10.28 -3.90
C ASP A 74 3.58 10.32 -3.49
N GLU A 75 3.15 11.47 -2.98
CA GLU A 75 1.75 11.76 -2.68
C GLU A 75 1.07 10.71 -1.82
N LEU A 76 1.79 10.22 -0.80
CA LEU A 76 1.23 9.30 0.16
C LEU A 76 0.20 10.01 1.02
N ARG A 77 -1.03 9.48 1.04
CA ARG A 77 -2.14 10.05 1.81
C ARG A 77 -2.91 8.94 2.51
N TRP A 78 -3.25 9.17 3.77
CA TRP A 78 -4.18 8.36 4.54
C TRP A 78 -5.50 9.14 4.61
N ARG A 79 -6.56 8.56 4.03
CA ARG A 79 -7.86 9.22 3.94
C ARG A 79 -8.79 8.80 5.06
N LEU A 80 -8.78 7.53 5.44
CA LEU A 80 -9.63 6.96 6.46
C LEU A 80 -8.85 5.97 7.30
N PRO A 81 -9.20 5.82 8.60
CA PRO A 81 -8.58 4.80 9.43
C PRO A 81 -9.00 3.40 9.00
N VAL A 82 -8.11 2.44 9.19
CA VAL A 82 -8.39 1.02 9.03
C VAL A 82 -8.58 0.42 10.42
N ARG A 83 -9.63 -0.36 10.60
CA ARG A 83 -9.95 -0.98 11.88
C ARG A 83 -9.74 -2.48 11.80
N PRO A 84 -9.49 -3.14 12.94
CA PRO A 84 -9.49 -4.61 12.98
C PRO A 84 -10.79 -5.15 12.38
N GLY A 85 -10.67 -6.14 11.51
CA GLY A 85 -11.80 -6.72 10.78
C GLY A 85 -12.08 -6.08 9.43
N ASP A 86 -11.50 -4.92 9.13
CA ASP A 86 -11.67 -4.31 7.80
C ASP A 86 -10.99 -5.15 6.73
N ALA A 87 -11.64 -5.22 5.57
CA ALA A 87 -11.12 -5.89 4.39
C ALA A 87 -10.60 -4.84 3.40
N LEU A 88 -9.33 -4.92 3.07
CA LEU A 88 -8.67 -3.97 2.17
C LEU A 88 -8.46 -4.58 0.80
N THR A 89 -8.92 -3.86 -0.24
CA THR A 89 -8.59 -4.17 -1.63
C THR A 89 -7.71 -3.08 -2.19
N ALA A 90 -6.94 -3.42 -3.22
CA ALA A 90 -6.07 -2.47 -3.90
C ALA A 90 -6.44 -2.36 -5.37
N GLN A 91 -6.37 -1.14 -5.89
CA GLN A 91 -6.40 -0.87 -7.33
C GLN A 91 -5.06 -0.27 -7.73
N VAL A 92 -4.52 -0.73 -8.85
CA VAL A 92 -3.28 -0.22 -9.42
C VAL A 92 -3.57 0.35 -10.80
N THR A 93 -3.25 1.62 -10.97
CA THR A 93 -3.40 2.32 -12.25
C THR A 93 -2.02 2.68 -12.77
N ILE A 94 -1.68 2.24 -13.97
CA ILE A 94 -0.42 2.64 -14.61
C ILE A 94 -0.55 4.08 -15.08
N LEU A 95 0.29 4.96 -14.55
CA LEU A 95 0.34 6.35 -14.92
C LEU A 95 1.32 6.62 -16.06
N GLU A 96 2.46 5.94 -16.01
CA GLU A 96 3.52 6.11 -17.00
C GLU A 96 4.37 4.86 -17.06
N ALA A 97 4.75 4.48 -18.27
CA ALA A 97 5.74 3.43 -18.51
C ALA A 97 6.73 4.00 -19.53
N LYS A 98 7.98 4.20 -19.11
CA LYS A 98 8.96 4.91 -19.91
C LYS A 98 10.29 4.19 -19.89
N ARG A 99 10.86 3.95 -21.09
CA ARG A 99 12.19 3.37 -21.24
C ARG A 99 13.25 4.39 -20.89
N SER A 100 14.29 3.96 -20.19
CA SER A 100 15.45 4.77 -19.90
C SER A 100 16.21 5.11 -21.18
N ARG A 101 16.65 6.36 -21.32
CA ARG A 101 17.49 6.80 -22.44
C ARG A 101 18.93 6.31 -22.30
N SER A 102 19.45 6.30 -21.07
CA SER A 102 20.84 5.90 -20.82
C SER A 102 21.01 4.38 -20.73
N GLN A 103 19.97 3.67 -20.33
CA GLN A 103 19.98 2.21 -20.19
C GLN A 103 18.74 1.61 -20.87
N PRO A 104 18.80 1.34 -22.19
CA PRO A 104 17.60 0.94 -22.95
C PRO A 104 16.95 -0.37 -22.50
N MET A 105 17.68 -1.20 -21.72
CA MET A 105 17.14 -2.43 -21.14
C MET A 105 16.41 -2.21 -19.83
N GLN A 106 16.32 -0.96 -19.37
CA GLN A 106 15.61 -0.58 -18.16
C GLN A 106 14.59 0.51 -18.45
N GLY A 107 13.63 0.63 -17.58
CA GLY A 107 12.62 1.67 -17.65
C GLY A 107 12.08 2.02 -16.28
N VAL A 108 11.18 2.98 -16.26
CA VAL A 108 10.47 3.42 -15.07
C VAL A 108 8.99 3.16 -15.28
N LEU A 109 8.39 2.48 -14.31
CA LEU A 109 6.96 2.29 -14.23
C LEU A 109 6.44 3.13 -13.08
N ARG A 110 5.55 4.07 -13.39
CA ARG A 110 4.85 4.85 -12.36
C ARG A 110 3.41 4.40 -12.26
N VAL A 111 2.98 4.14 -11.04
CA VAL A 111 1.64 3.65 -10.77
C VAL A 111 1.00 4.43 -9.65
N ARG A 112 -0.33 4.55 -9.69
CA ARG A 112 -1.12 4.94 -8.52
C ARG A 112 -1.65 3.68 -7.87
N VAL A 113 -1.40 3.55 -6.57
CA VAL A 113 -1.96 2.47 -5.76
C VAL A 113 -3.00 3.08 -4.85
N GLU A 114 -4.22 2.52 -4.90
CA GLU A 114 -5.35 2.97 -4.10
C GLU A 114 -5.87 1.81 -3.29
N GLY A 115 -6.05 2.02 -1.98
CA GLY A 115 -6.63 1.04 -1.08
C GLY A 115 -8.06 1.40 -0.71
N PHE A 116 -8.96 0.42 -0.80
CA PHE A 116 -10.38 0.60 -0.48
C PHE A 116 -10.79 -0.40 0.59
N ASN A 117 -11.64 0.05 1.52
CA ASN A 117 -12.22 -0.85 2.52
C ASN A 117 -13.40 -1.64 1.93
N GLN A 118 -14.06 -2.46 2.75
CA GLN A 118 -15.19 -3.28 2.34
C GLN A 118 -16.42 -2.48 1.90
N GLY A 119 -16.50 -1.22 2.31
CA GLY A 119 -17.56 -0.31 1.90
C GLY A 119 -17.27 0.42 0.58
N GLY A 120 -16.11 0.18 -0.02
CA GLY A 120 -15.69 0.86 -1.24
C GLY A 120 -15.13 2.26 -1.01
N ASP A 121 -14.82 2.63 0.24
CA ASP A 121 -14.26 3.94 0.55
C ASP A 121 -12.75 3.94 0.39
N LEU A 122 -12.21 5.02 -0.16
CA LEU A 122 -10.76 5.19 -0.32
C LEU A 122 -10.11 5.40 1.05
N VAL A 123 -9.22 4.51 1.41
CA VAL A 123 -8.53 4.50 2.71
C VAL A 123 -7.17 5.16 2.62
N ALA A 124 -6.39 4.78 1.63
CA ALA A 124 -5.04 5.30 1.43
C ALA A 124 -4.67 5.26 -0.05
N THR A 125 -3.76 6.13 -0.44
CA THR A 125 -3.27 6.19 -1.80
C THR A 125 -1.82 6.66 -1.83
N PHE A 126 -1.07 6.19 -2.82
CA PHE A 126 0.27 6.70 -3.10
C PHE A 126 0.61 6.51 -4.57
N ILE A 127 1.61 7.26 -5.04
CA ILE A 127 2.20 7.06 -6.35
C ILE A 127 3.55 6.42 -6.16
N GLY A 128 3.74 5.23 -6.73
CA GLY A 128 5.00 4.51 -6.70
C GLY A 128 5.70 4.59 -8.03
N ALA A 129 7.03 4.61 -7.98
CA ALA A 129 7.88 4.46 -9.15
C ALA A 129 8.74 3.23 -8.95
N THR A 130 8.87 2.41 -9.98
CA THR A 130 9.69 1.21 -9.94
C THR A 130 10.56 1.16 -11.16
N PHE A 131 11.85 0.94 -10.98
CA PHE A 131 12.73 0.62 -12.10
C PHE A 131 12.46 -0.81 -12.53
N THR A 132 12.39 -1.05 -13.81
CA THR A 132 12.07 -2.36 -14.37
C THR A 132 13.03 -2.71 -15.50
N LYS A 133 13.21 -4.02 -15.72
CA LYS A 133 13.87 -4.51 -16.91
C LYS A 133 12.92 -4.40 -18.09
N CYS A 134 13.42 -3.95 -19.21
CA CYS A 134 12.66 -3.86 -20.45
C CYS A 134 13.04 -4.98 -21.40
N ARG A 135 12.13 -5.28 -22.32
CA ARG A 135 12.47 -6.14 -23.48
C ARG A 135 13.50 -5.42 -24.33
N ALA A 136 14.30 -6.19 -25.04
CA ALA A 136 15.24 -5.63 -26.03
C ALA A 136 14.49 -4.74 -27.03
N PRO A 137 15.07 -3.62 -27.45
CA PRO A 137 14.48 -2.81 -28.53
C PRO A 137 14.31 -3.63 -29.79
N ALA A 138 13.21 -3.36 -30.50
CA ALA A 138 12.95 -4.03 -31.78
C ALA A 138 13.94 -3.59 -32.86
#